data_58397be6f132f39b8b58471d0c0e2bf0
#
_entry.id   58397be6f132f39b8b58471d0c0e2bf0
#
_cell.length_a   1.000
_cell.length_b   1.000
_cell.length_c   1.000
_cell.angle_alpha   90.00
_cell.angle_beta   90.00
_cell.angle_gamma   90.00
#
_symmetry.space_group_name_H-M   'P 1'
#
loop_
_entity.id
_entity.type
_entity.pdbx_description
1 polymer ?
#
loop_
_entity_poly.entity_id
_entity_poly.type
_entity_poly.pdbx_seq_one_letter_code
_entity_poly.pdbx_strand_id
1 'polypeptide(L)'
;LEVGREPSVGGYGIRASVLVAGTAIKFEIIHEGRIDLDTPAPGDEICGLRLLTPADQVATKLLANDDRWADTSTCSRDLIDLAMMKPDTAALTAGARKAVDAYGKTVGESLNKAVAYLRDRPQRLDDYLRALKVDAPRAVVWQSIRDLSARSAQIDGLGRGGMAR
;
A
#
# COMPACT_ATOMS: atom_id res chain seq x y z
N LEU A 1 5.39 -19.00 -21.40
CA LEU A 1 4.76 -18.89 -20.08
C LEU A 1 4.13 -20.25 -19.75
N GLU A 2 4.60 -20.89 -18.71
CA GLU A 2 3.98 -22.09 -18.19
C GLU A 2 3.13 -21.72 -16.96
N VAL A 3 1.95 -22.35 -16.83
CA VAL A 3 1.13 -22.24 -15.63
C VAL A 3 1.71 -23.15 -14.57
N GLY A 4 2.27 -22.59 -13.52
CA GLY A 4 2.92 -23.36 -12.44
C GLY A 4 1.93 -23.99 -11.46
N ARG A 5 0.71 -23.49 -11.41
CA ARG A 5 -0.41 -23.99 -10.62
C ARG A 5 -1.72 -23.62 -11.28
N GLU A 6 -2.69 -24.54 -11.29
CA GLU A 6 -4.05 -24.30 -11.75
C GLU A 6 -4.64 -23.04 -11.10
N PRO A 7 -5.29 -22.15 -11.88
CA PRO A 7 -5.95 -20.98 -11.34
C PRO A 7 -7.04 -21.37 -10.33
N SER A 8 -6.99 -20.78 -9.16
CA SER A 8 -8.03 -20.91 -8.13
C SER A 8 -8.95 -19.70 -8.21
N VAL A 9 -10.25 -19.94 -8.40
CA VAL A 9 -11.28 -18.89 -8.45
C VAL A 9 -12.12 -18.98 -7.18
N GLY A 10 -12.28 -17.87 -6.49
CA GLY A 10 -13.10 -17.77 -5.27
C GLY A 10 -13.87 -16.46 -5.22
N GLY A 11 -14.70 -16.26 -4.20
CA GLY A 11 -15.50 -15.05 -4.02
C GLY A 11 -14.68 -13.75 -3.89
N TYR A 12 -13.40 -13.87 -3.59
CA TYR A 12 -12.49 -12.73 -3.42
C TYR A 12 -11.57 -12.48 -4.62
N GLY A 13 -11.63 -13.31 -5.68
CA GLY A 13 -10.81 -13.11 -6.86
C GLY A 13 -10.19 -14.39 -7.41
N ILE A 14 -9.18 -14.20 -8.22
CA ILE A 14 -8.46 -15.26 -8.93
C ILE A 14 -7.00 -15.29 -8.45
N ARG A 15 -6.49 -16.47 -8.16
CA ARG A 15 -5.08 -16.69 -7.80
C ARG A 15 -4.46 -17.73 -8.70
N ALA A 16 -3.29 -17.43 -9.24
CA ALA A 16 -2.53 -18.32 -10.10
C ALA A 16 -1.03 -18.21 -9.78
N SER A 17 -0.26 -19.16 -10.27
CA SER A 17 1.20 -19.06 -10.33
C SER A 17 1.64 -19.25 -11.77
N VAL A 18 2.48 -18.36 -12.26
CA VAL A 18 3.10 -18.45 -13.59
C VAL A 18 4.59 -18.69 -13.46
N LEU A 19 5.14 -19.52 -14.31
CA LEU A 19 6.58 -19.78 -14.37
C LEU A 19 7.21 -18.90 -15.45
N VAL A 20 8.17 -18.08 -15.06
CA VAL A 20 8.95 -17.25 -15.98
C VAL A 20 10.42 -17.57 -15.78
N ALA A 21 11.06 -18.12 -16.79
CA ALA A 21 12.47 -18.56 -16.73
C ALA A 21 12.77 -19.41 -15.47
N GLY A 22 11.90 -20.36 -15.15
CA GLY A 22 12.03 -21.24 -13.97
C GLY A 22 11.69 -20.61 -12.62
N THR A 23 11.33 -19.33 -12.59
CA THR A 23 10.92 -18.66 -11.37
C THR A 23 9.40 -18.62 -11.26
N ALA A 24 8.84 -19.10 -10.14
CA ALA A 24 7.40 -19.02 -9.88
C ALA A 24 7.02 -17.61 -9.46
N ILE A 25 6.13 -17.00 -10.23
CA ILE A 25 5.56 -15.66 -9.95
C ILE A 25 4.10 -15.85 -9.55
N LYS A 26 3.76 -15.38 -8.36
CA LYS A 26 2.37 -15.34 -7.88
C LYS A 26 1.61 -14.26 -8.63
N PHE A 27 0.47 -14.63 -9.17
CA PHE A 27 -0.44 -13.73 -9.86
C PHE A 27 -1.80 -13.74 -9.16
N GLU A 28 -2.30 -12.56 -8.81
CA GLU A 28 -3.58 -12.42 -8.12
C GLU A 28 -4.40 -11.29 -8.77
N ILE A 29 -5.67 -11.59 -9.05
CA ILE A 29 -6.69 -10.60 -9.35
C ILE A 29 -7.63 -10.58 -8.16
N ILE A 30 -7.63 -9.50 -7.40
CA ILE A 30 -8.42 -9.37 -6.18
C ILE A 30 -9.60 -8.43 -6.45
N HIS A 31 -10.80 -8.86 -6.06
CA HIS A 31 -11.97 -7.99 -6.06
C HIS A 31 -11.85 -7.02 -4.88
N GLU A 32 -11.66 -5.74 -5.19
CA GLU A 32 -11.68 -4.69 -4.16
C GLU A 32 -13.13 -4.29 -3.87
N GLY A 33 -13.60 -4.56 -2.68
CA GLY A 33 -14.99 -4.28 -2.26
C GLY A 33 -15.09 -3.23 -1.16
N ARG A 34 -13.97 -2.67 -0.70
CA ARG A 34 -13.94 -1.71 0.41
C ARG A 34 -14.06 -0.27 -0.05
N ILE A 35 -13.59 0.01 -1.25
CA ILE A 35 -13.61 1.35 -1.88
C ILE A 35 -14.01 1.24 -3.35
N ASP A 36 -14.61 2.30 -3.87
CA ASP A 36 -14.83 2.44 -5.31
C ASP A 36 -13.52 2.87 -5.98
N LEU A 37 -13.09 2.08 -6.97
CA LEU A 37 -11.91 2.39 -7.77
C LEU A 37 -12.28 3.30 -8.93
N ASP A 38 -11.48 4.33 -9.15
CA ASP A 38 -11.64 5.22 -10.29
C ASP A 38 -11.18 4.55 -11.58
N THR A 39 -11.78 4.93 -12.70
CA THR A 39 -11.32 4.47 -14.01
C THR A 39 -9.96 5.10 -14.35
N PRO A 40 -8.91 4.30 -14.59
CA PRO A 40 -7.59 4.84 -14.96
C PRO A 40 -7.64 5.66 -16.24
N ALA A 41 -6.90 6.78 -16.27
CA ALA A 41 -6.77 7.62 -17.44
C ALA A 41 -5.88 6.95 -18.53
N PRO A 42 -5.99 7.39 -19.80
CA PRO A 42 -5.00 7.04 -20.80
C PRO A 42 -3.61 7.57 -20.35
N GLY A 43 -2.66 6.68 -20.11
CA GLY A 43 -1.35 7.01 -19.53
C GLY A 43 -1.08 6.39 -18.18
N ASP A 44 -2.12 5.93 -17.46
CA ASP A 44 -1.97 5.09 -16.28
C ASP A 44 -1.74 3.62 -16.71
N GLU A 45 -0.66 3.39 -17.48
CA GLU A 45 -0.35 2.08 -18.05
C GLU A 45 1.14 1.75 -17.89
N ILE A 46 1.44 0.49 -17.59
CA ILE A 46 2.79 -0.07 -17.67
C ILE A 46 2.71 -1.38 -18.47
N CYS A 47 3.54 -1.49 -19.50
CA CYS A 47 3.60 -2.68 -20.38
C CYS A 47 2.22 -3.09 -20.96
N GLY A 48 1.36 -2.11 -21.28
CA GLY A 48 0.02 -2.37 -21.82
C GLY A 48 -1.02 -2.80 -20.78
N LEU A 49 -0.68 -2.76 -19.49
CA LEU A 49 -1.60 -3.04 -18.38
C LEU A 49 -2.02 -1.73 -17.73
N ARG A 50 -3.32 -1.57 -17.51
CA ARG A 50 -3.85 -0.44 -16.76
C ARG A 50 -3.46 -0.55 -15.30
N LEU A 51 -3.04 0.57 -14.72
CA LEU A 51 -2.73 0.71 -13.31
C LEU A 51 -3.92 1.31 -12.56
N LEU A 52 -3.97 1.11 -11.26
CA LEU A 52 -4.83 1.94 -10.40
C LEU A 52 -4.42 3.41 -10.51
N THR A 53 -5.39 4.32 -10.37
CA THR A 53 -5.06 5.75 -10.26
C THR A 53 -4.14 6.00 -9.08
N PRO A 54 -3.34 7.07 -9.07
CA PRO A 54 -2.49 7.39 -7.92
C PRO A 54 -3.25 7.48 -6.60
N ALA A 55 -4.48 7.99 -6.62
CA ALA A 55 -5.34 8.05 -5.43
C ALA A 55 -5.76 6.65 -4.95
N ASP A 56 -6.13 5.76 -5.87
CA ASP A 56 -6.52 4.38 -5.52
C ASP A 56 -5.33 3.56 -5.02
N GLN A 57 -4.14 3.78 -5.59
CA GLN A 57 -2.92 3.16 -5.09
C GLN A 57 -2.64 3.59 -3.64
N VAL A 58 -2.80 4.87 -3.31
CA VAL A 58 -2.67 5.36 -1.93
C VAL A 58 -3.73 4.73 -1.03
N ALA A 59 -5.00 4.74 -1.45
CA ALA A 59 -6.10 4.20 -0.65
C ALA A 59 -5.88 2.71 -0.32
N THR A 60 -5.58 1.90 -1.33
CA THR A 60 -5.35 0.46 -1.14
C THR A 60 -4.15 0.17 -0.22
N LYS A 61 -3.08 0.97 -0.28
CA LYS A 61 -1.92 0.82 0.61
C LYS A 61 -2.23 1.26 2.05
N LEU A 62 -3.03 2.31 2.23
CA LEU A 62 -3.48 2.73 3.56
C LEU A 62 -4.37 1.68 4.22
N LEU A 63 -5.34 1.11 3.48
CA LEU A 63 -6.20 0.04 3.98
C LEU A 63 -5.41 -1.22 4.32
N ALA A 64 -4.49 -1.63 3.44
CA ALA A 64 -3.62 -2.78 3.70
C ALA A 64 -2.70 -2.56 4.91
N ASN A 65 -2.19 -1.33 5.10
CA ASN A 65 -1.44 -0.99 6.31
C ASN A 65 -2.33 -1.04 7.56
N ASP A 66 -3.57 -0.54 7.50
CA ASP A 66 -4.49 -0.61 8.65
C ASP A 66 -4.77 -2.06 9.06
N ASP A 67 -5.02 -2.93 8.10
CA ASP A 67 -5.30 -4.36 8.33
C ASP A 67 -4.13 -5.09 9.01
N ARG A 68 -2.88 -4.73 8.72
CA ARG A 68 -1.72 -5.59 9.05
C ARG A 68 -0.42 -4.89 9.45
N TRP A 69 -0.46 -3.61 9.87
CA TRP A 69 0.76 -2.90 10.30
C TRP A 69 1.49 -3.61 11.45
N ALA A 70 0.76 -4.31 12.32
CA ALA A 70 1.31 -5.04 13.47
C ALA A 70 1.84 -6.44 13.11
N ASP A 71 1.51 -6.96 11.92
CA ASP A 71 2.00 -8.25 11.45
C ASP A 71 3.44 -8.12 10.93
N THR A 72 4.39 -8.57 11.74
CA THR A 72 5.81 -8.51 11.41
C THR A 72 6.21 -9.37 10.20
N SER A 73 5.38 -10.35 9.81
CA SER A 73 5.63 -11.20 8.65
C SER A 73 5.47 -10.43 7.32
N THR A 74 4.72 -9.33 7.33
CA THR A 74 4.56 -8.46 6.17
C THR A 74 5.73 -7.50 5.96
N CYS A 75 6.67 -7.43 6.93
CA CYS A 75 7.86 -6.57 6.88
C CYS A 75 7.53 -5.08 6.69
N SER A 76 6.42 -4.60 7.23
CA SER A 76 5.91 -3.22 7.03
C SER A 76 5.85 -2.80 5.56
N ARG A 77 5.64 -3.76 4.65
CA ARG A 77 5.71 -3.54 3.19
C ARG A 77 4.80 -2.41 2.73
N ASP A 78 3.56 -2.36 3.25
CA ASP A 78 2.59 -1.36 2.79
C ASP A 78 2.99 0.07 3.14
N LEU A 79 3.59 0.28 4.32
CA LEU A 79 4.19 1.57 4.68
C LEU A 79 5.38 1.91 3.79
N ILE A 80 6.28 0.95 3.54
CA ILE A 80 7.47 1.15 2.68
C ILE A 80 7.02 1.47 1.25
N ASP A 81 6.09 0.70 0.69
CA ASP A 81 5.55 0.92 -0.64
C ASP A 81 4.94 2.33 -0.75
N LEU A 82 4.05 2.69 0.19
CA LEU A 82 3.39 3.99 0.20
C LEU A 82 4.39 5.16 0.27
N ALA A 83 5.43 5.02 1.11
CA ALA A 83 6.47 6.04 1.23
C ALA A 83 7.32 6.16 -0.05
N MET A 84 7.65 5.02 -0.68
CA MET A 84 8.47 4.99 -1.90
C MET A 84 7.71 5.38 -3.16
N MET A 85 6.39 5.26 -3.17
CA MET A 85 5.52 5.80 -4.24
C MET A 85 5.61 7.33 -4.32
N LYS A 86 5.95 8.01 -3.23
CA LYS A 86 6.04 9.49 -3.14
C LYS A 86 4.82 10.18 -3.76
N PRO A 87 3.60 9.82 -3.36
CA PRO A 87 2.40 10.41 -3.94
C PRO A 87 2.43 11.93 -3.78
N ASP A 88 1.94 12.66 -4.77
CA ASP A 88 1.74 14.10 -4.63
C ASP A 88 0.64 14.40 -3.58
N THR A 89 0.43 15.68 -3.28
CA THR A 89 -0.54 16.08 -2.26
C THR A 89 -1.97 15.76 -2.67
N ALA A 90 -2.29 15.87 -3.94
CA ALA A 90 -3.63 15.59 -4.44
C ALA A 90 -3.97 14.10 -4.33
N ALA A 91 -3.07 13.22 -4.81
CA ALA A 91 -3.23 11.77 -4.70
C ALA A 91 -3.27 11.30 -3.25
N LEU A 92 -2.39 11.84 -2.38
CA LEU A 92 -2.39 11.50 -0.96
C LEU A 92 -3.70 11.89 -0.28
N THR A 93 -4.21 13.09 -0.52
CA THR A 93 -5.45 13.57 0.09
C THR A 93 -6.67 12.80 -0.42
N ALA A 94 -6.77 12.58 -1.72
CA ALA A 94 -7.89 11.85 -2.31
C ALA A 94 -7.89 10.37 -1.88
N GLY A 95 -6.73 9.70 -1.91
CA GLY A 95 -6.60 8.32 -1.48
C GLY A 95 -6.84 8.14 0.02
N ALA A 96 -6.34 9.06 0.85
CA ALA A 96 -6.60 9.06 2.28
C ALA A 96 -8.09 9.23 2.59
N ARG A 97 -8.81 10.10 1.86
CA ARG A 97 -10.26 10.25 2.02
C ARG A 97 -10.97 8.94 1.74
N LYS A 98 -10.70 8.27 0.60
CA LYS A 98 -11.28 6.96 0.28
C LYS A 98 -11.04 5.94 1.40
N ALA A 99 -9.81 5.86 1.91
CA ALA A 99 -9.47 4.93 2.99
C ALA A 99 -10.18 5.26 4.30
N VAL A 100 -10.26 6.53 4.68
CA VAL A 100 -10.96 7.00 5.90
C VAL A 100 -12.47 6.80 5.78
N ASP A 101 -13.07 7.02 4.61
CA ASP A 101 -14.48 6.76 4.37
C ASP A 101 -14.83 5.26 4.56
N ALA A 102 -13.89 4.36 4.24
CA ALA A 102 -14.05 2.93 4.41
C ALA A 102 -13.81 2.43 5.86
N TYR A 103 -12.71 2.86 6.50
CA TYR A 103 -12.24 2.32 7.79
C TYR A 103 -12.24 3.34 8.94
N GLY A 104 -12.55 4.61 8.66
CA GLY A 104 -12.58 5.65 9.66
C GLY A 104 -11.19 6.10 10.12
N LYS A 105 -11.13 6.60 11.36
CA LYS A 105 -9.91 7.18 11.95
C LYS A 105 -8.77 6.20 12.17
N THR A 106 -9.04 4.88 12.17
CA THR A 106 -8.02 3.85 12.40
C THR A 106 -6.91 3.92 11.35
N VAL A 107 -7.23 4.36 10.14
CA VAL A 107 -6.28 4.50 9.02
C VAL A 107 -5.07 5.39 9.40
N GLY A 108 -5.33 6.58 9.95
CA GLY A 108 -4.28 7.49 10.39
C GLY A 108 -3.55 6.97 11.63
N GLU A 109 -4.30 6.42 12.61
CA GLU A 109 -3.72 5.84 13.82
C GLU A 109 -2.77 4.68 13.50
N SER A 110 -3.15 3.79 12.60
CA SER A 110 -2.33 2.63 12.20
C SER A 110 -1.11 3.04 11.39
N LEU A 111 -1.24 4.06 10.53
CA LEU A 111 -0.09 4.63 9.84
C LEU A 111 0.93 5.21 10.83
N ASN A 112 0.48 5.99 11.80
CA ASN A 112 1.33 6.56 12.83
C ASN A 112 2.02 5.49 13.69
N LYS A 113 1.29 4.41 14.04
CA LYS A 113 1.84 3.26 14.79
C LYS A 113 2.90 2.53 13.97
N ALA A 114 2.68 2.31 12.68
CA ALA A 114 3.64 1.66 11.78
C ALA A 114 4.94 2.48 11.67
N VAL A 115 4.83 3.81 11.52
CA VAL A 115 5.99 4.72 11.51
C VAL A 115 6.75 4.70 12.82
N ALA A 116 6.04 4.79 13.95
CA ALA A 116 6.63 4.73 15.29
C ALA A 116 7.35 3.40 15.53
N TYR A 117 6.75 2.29 15.09
CA TYR A 117 7.35 0.96 15.20
C TYR A 117 8.73 0.88 14.54
N LEU A 118 8.88 1.42 13.31
CA LEU A 118 10.17 1.41 12.59
C LEU A 118 11.14 2.45 13.15
N ARG A 119 10.64 3.62 13.60
CA ARG A 119 11.47 4.64 14.26
C ARG A 119 12.16 4.08 15.51
N ASP A 120 11.41 3.37 16.33
CA ASP A 120 11.88 2.86 17.62
C ASP A 120 12.71 1.57 17.46
N ARG A 121 12.76 0.99 16.26
CA ARG A 121 13.47 -0.26 15.93
C ARG A 121 14.23 -0.15 14.61
N PRO A 122 15.26 0.69 14.51
CA PRO A 122 15.94 0.99 13.24
C PRO A 122 16.52 -0.24 12.54
N GLN A 123 16.96 -1.27 13.29
CA GLN A 123 17.48 -2.53 12.73
C GLN A 123 16.39 -3.29 11.96
N ARG A 124 15.10 -3.16 12.36
CA ARG A 124 14.01 -3.82 11.65
C ARG A 124 13.84 -3.31 10.22
N LEU A 125 14.09 -2.03 9.99
CA LEU A 125 14.03 -1.51 8.62
C LEU A 125 15.09 -2.16 7.74
N ASP A 126 16.33 -2.35 8.22
CA ASP A 126 17.38 -3.04 7.47
C ASP A 126 17.01 -4.50 7.16
N ASP A 127 16.44 -5.20 8.16
CA ASP A 127 15.98 -6.57 7.98
C ASP A 127 14.85 -6.66 6.94
N TYR A 128 13.91 -5.75 7.00
CA TYR A 128 12.77 -5.69 6.09
C TYR A 128 13.16 -5.34 4.66
N LEU A 129 14.06 -4.36 4.46
CA LEU A 129 14.57 -4.02 3.14
C LEU A 129 15.30 -5.21 2.48
N ARG A 130 16.08 -5.96 3.25
CA ARG A 130 16.72 -7.20 2.77
C ARG A 130 15.69 -8.27 2.41
N ALA A 131 14.70 -8.52 3.28
CA ALA A 131 13.67 -9.54 3.06
C ALA A 131 12.79 -9.20 1.83
N LEU A 132 12.48 -7.93 1.65
CA LEU A 132 11.67 -7.43 0.52
C LEU A 132 12.51 -7.20 -0.75
N LYS A 133 13.84 -7.40 -0.70
CA LYS A 133 14.77 -7.15 -1.81
C LYS A 133 14.64 -5.73 -2.37
N VAL A 134 14.49 -4.76 -1.49
CA VAL A 134 14.41 -3.34 -1.85
C VAL A 134 15.83 -2.84 -2.15
N ASP A 135 16.09 -2.48 -3.40
CA ASP A 135 17.38 -1.93 -3.85
C ASP A 135 17.37 -0.39 -3.68
N ALA A 136 17.28 0.05 -2.43
CA ALA A 136 17.40 1.46 -2.07
C ALA A 136 18.12 1.60 -0.73
N PRO A 137 19.00 2.61 -0.58
CA PRO A 137 19.67 2.86 0.68
C PRO A 137 18.65 3.12 1.81
N ARG A 138 18.87 2.51 2.97
CA ARG A 138 18.02 2.70 4.16
C ARG A 138 17.70 4.16 4.46
N ALA A 139 18.70 5.04 4.32
CA ALA A 139 18.53 6.47 4.59
C ALA A 139 17.48 7.11 3.66
N VAL A 140 17.44 6.70 2.39
CA VAL A 140 16.45 7.17 1.41
C VAL A 140 15.05 6.70 1.77
N VAL A 141 14.91 5.41 2.09
CA VAL A 141 13.61 4.84 2.48
C VAL A 141 13.11 5.49 3.78
N TRP A 142 13.98 5.63 4.78
CA TRP A 142 13.62 6.27 6.04
C TRP A 142 13.24 7.74 5.86
N GLN A 143 13.95 8.48 4.99
CA GLN A 143 13.57 9.86 4.67
C GLN A 143 12.18 9.90 4.03
N SER A 144 11.89 9.02 3.05
CA SER A 144 10.56 8.94 2.43
C SER A 144 9.46 8.63 3.44
N ILE A 145 9.72 7.74 4.41
CA ILE A 145 8.76 7.45 5.50
C ILE A 145 8.53 8.69 6.37
N ARG A 146 9.58 9.44 6.72
CA ARG A 146 9.44 10.68 7.49
C ARG A 146 8.65 11.76 6.74
N ASP A 147 8.92 11.92 5.45
CA ASP A 147 8.22 12.88 4.61
C ASP A 147 6.72 12.53 4.49
N LEU A 148 6.41 11.24 4.35
CA LEU A 148 5.04 10.73 4.40
C LEU A 148 4.39 11.03 5.76
N SER A 149 5.06 10.73 6.86
CA SER A 149 4.58 10.95 8.23
C SER A 149 4.31 12.44 8.51
N ALA A 150 5.18 13.34 8.04
CA ALA A 150 4.97 14.78 8.19
C ALA A 150 3.68 15.27 7.47
N ARG A 151 3.25 14.55 6.44
CA ARG A 151 2.01 14.81 5.67
C ARG A 151 0.80 14.06 6.22
N SER A 152 0.99 13.12 7.14
CA SER A 152 -0.09 12.29 7.70
C SER A 152 -1.10 13.08 8.54
N ALA A 153 -0.73 14.26 9.05
CA ALA A 153 -1.66 15.16 9.72
C ALA A 153 -2.88 15.53 8.83
N GLN A 154 -2.73 15.47 7.51
CA GLN A 154 -3.84 15.65 6.57
C GLN A 154 -4.81 14.45 6.63
N ILE A 155 -4.31 13.23 6.84
CA ILE A 155 -5.10 12.00 6.98
C ILE A 155 -5.89 12.05 8.29
N ASP A 156 -5.25 12.43 9.39
CA ASP A 156 -5.90 12.58 10.71
C ASP A 156 -7.00 13.65 10.70
N GLY A 157 -6.77 14.75 9.95
CA GLY A 157 -7.75 15.83 9.77
C GLY A 157 -9.03 15.37 9.07
N LEU A 158 -8.94 14.44 8.12
CA LEU A 158 -10.11 13.89 7.42
C LEU A 158 -11.02 13.07 8.36
N GLY A 159 -10.42 12.31 9.30
CA GLY A 159 -11.17 11.51 10.27
C GLY A 159 -11.93 12.33 11.32
N ARG A 160 -11.55 13.60 11.53
CA ARG A 160 -12.22 14.51 12.49
C ARG A 160 -13.39 15.28 11.90
N GLY A 161 -13.40 15.48 10.57
CA GLY A 161 -14.44 16.26 9.87
C GLY A 161 -15.75 15.51 9.63
N GLY A 162 -15.79 14.20 9.79
CA GLY A 162 -16.96 13.34 9.52
C GLY A 162 -18.02 13.26 10.63
N MET A 163 -17.80 13.90 11.78
CA MET A 163 -18.74 13.83 12.92
C MET A 163 -19.66 15.06 13.07
N ALA A 164 -19.68 15.94 12.08
CA ALA A 164 -20.59 17.10 12.08
C ALA A 164 -21.65 17.00 10.97
N ARG A 165 -22.58 16.04 11.08
CA ARG A 165 -23.93 16.09 10.48
C ARG A 165 -24.89 15.19 11.27
#